data_2332e8a949122dd652d76b427b24d42b
#
_entry.id   2332e8a949122dd652d76b427b24d42b
#
_cell.length_a   1.000
_cell.length_b   1.000
_cell.length_c   1.000
_cell.angle_alpha   90.00
_cell.angle_beta   90.00
_cell.angle_gamma   90.00
#
_symmetry.space_group_name_H-M   'P 1'
#
loop_
_entity.id
_entity.type
_entity.pdbx_description
1 polymer ?
#
loop_
_entity_poly.entity_id
_entity_poly.type
_entity_poly.pdbx_seq_one_letter_code
_entity_poly.pdbx_strand_id
1 'polypeptide(L)'
;MPYAGGRLGPIGRHMGKALGLWPPGQFTVPATVLVIDDSEEDLKYWSNALRQFSSRYTVLESANAADALNLCASRPIDCVVLDLDMPESGFHVLLELVPDRRLPKVPVIVLTHLPHPNLFEMAKHNGAQACLLKQSTSAQDLDQAIQQAMAAVKAARSAS
;
A
#
# COMPACT_ATOMS: atom_id res chain seq x y z
N MET A 1 -23.15 31.99 10.32
CA MET A 1 -22.41 31.49 11.50
C MET A 1 -21.41 30.46 11.02
N PRO A 2 -20.11 30.70 11.15
CA PRO A 2 -19.14 29.70 10.78
C PRO A 2 -19.16 28.57 11.82
N TYR A 3 -19.39 27.36 11.36
CA TYR A 3 -19.21 26.15 12.19
C TYR A 3 -17.73 26.06 12.56
N ALA A 4 -17.46 26.27 13.84
CA ALA A 4 -16.16 25.99 14.40
C ALA A 4 -15.85 24.50 14.21
N GLY A 5 -14.78 24.20 13.47
CA GLY A 5 -14.30 22.84 13.25
C GLY A 5 -13.86 22.20 14.55
N GLY A 6 -14.79 21.58 15.27
CA GLY A 6 -14.50 20.73 16.41
C GLY A 6 -13.66 19.57 15.94
N ARG A 7 -12.46 19.41 16.52
CA ARG A 7 -11.63 18.21 16.34
C ARG A 7 -12.44 17.02 16.86
N LEU A 8 -12.92 16.17 15.97
CA LEU A 8 -13.53 14.91 16.35
C LEU A 8 -12.48 14.09 17.11
N GLY A 9 -12.80 13.75 18.37
CA GLY A 9 -11.97 12.88 19.17
C GLY A 9 -11.83 11.46 18.57
N PRO A 10 -11.09 10.55 19.23
CA PRO A 10 -10.82 9.20 18.70
C PRO A 10 -12.05 8.41 18.27
N ILE A 11 -13.18 8.64 18.93
CA ILE A 11 -14.47 7.96 18.67
C ILE A 11 -15.08 8.40 17.33
N GLY A 12 -15.00 9.69 17.00
CA GLY A 12 -15.54 10.21 15.75
C GLY A 12 -14.79 9.72 14.51
N ARG A 13 -13.50 9.45 14.65
CA ARG A 13 -12.67 8.89 13.57
C ARG A 13 -13.06 7.45 13.22
N HIS A 14 -13.45 6.66 14.22
CA HIS A 14 -13.84 5.26 14.02
C HIS A 14 -15.22 5.13 13.35
N MET A 15 -16.17 5.99 13.71
CA MET A 15 -17.51 5.99 13.13
C MET A 15 -17.53 6.49 11.68
N GLY A 16 -16.72 7.48 11.34
CA GLY A 16 -16.59 7.97 9.97
C GLY A 16 -16.10 6.90 8.99
N LYS A 17 -15.20 6.03 9.46
CA LYS A 17 -14.69 4.90 8.69
C LYS A 17 -15.78 3.83 8.44
N ALA A 18 -16.60 3.52 9.44
CA ALA A 18 -17.67 2.53 9.35
C ALA A 18 -18.82 2.97 8.43
N LEU A 19 -19.03 4.26 8.27
CA LEU A 19 -20.13 4.83 7.48
C LEU A 19 -19.69 5.33 6.08
N GLY A 20 -18.44 5.12 5.70
CA GLY A 20 -17.90 5.64 4.42
C GLY A 20 -17.90 7.17 4.31
N LEU A 21 -18.06 7.87 5.43
CA LEU A 21 -18.16 9.34 5.50
C LEU A 21 -16.79 10.05 5.52
N TRP A 22 -15.71 9.28 5.35
CA TRP A 22 -14.36 9.84 5.35
C TRP A 22 -14.06 10.50 4.00
N PRO A 23 -13.85 11.80 3.94
CA PRO A 23 -13.61 12.46 2.68
C PRO A 23 -12.30 11.97 2.07
N PRO A 24 -12.29 11.58 0.78
CA PRO A 24 -11.08 11.15 0.10
C PRO A 24 -10.02 12.27 0.14
N GLY A 25 -8.79 11.92 0.42
CA GLY A 25 -7.64 12.83 0.33
C GLY A 25 -7.34 13.70 1.55
N GLN A 26 -8.14 13.69 2.62
CA GLN A 26 -7.90 14.57 3.79
C GLN A 26 -6.65 14.19 4.62
N PHE A 27 -6.17 12.96 4.48
CA PHE A 27 -5.04 12.44 5.25
C PHE A 27 -3.92 11.84 4.39
N THR A 28 -3.95 12.13 3.08
CA THR A 28 -2.93 11.66 2.16
C THR A 28 -1.63 12.43 2.37
N VAL A 29 -0.61 11.75 2.81
CA VAL A 29 0.76 12.27 2.85
C VAL A 29 1.35 12.15 1.44
N PRO A 30 2.09 13.16 0.93
CA PRO A 30 2.83 13.01 -0.33
C PRO A 30 3.72 11.77 -0.27
N ALA A 31 3.64 10.90 -1.27
CA ALA A 31 4.34 9.62 -1.25
C ALA A 31 4.69 9.13 -2.65
N THR A 32 5.83 8.47 -2.77
CA THR A 32 6.22 7.70 -3.95
C THR A 32 5.82 6.25 -3.76
N VAL A 33 4.91 5.77 -4.58
CA VAL A 33 4.38 4.41 -4.55
C VAL A 33 4.87 3.65 -5.77
N LEU A 34 5.47 2.49 -5.56
CA LEU A 34 5.85 1.56 -6.63
C LEU A 34 4.78 0.47 -6.75
N VAL A 35 4.17 0.36 -7.92
CA VAL A 35 3.24 -0.73 -8.27
C VAL A 35 4.00 -1.78 -9.07
N ILE A 36 3.93 -3.03 -8.62
CA ILE A 36 4.63 -4.18 -9.22
C ILE A 36 3.60 -5.23 -9.62
N ASP A 37 3.47 -5.47 -10.91
CA ASP A 37 2.51 -6.40 -11.47
C ASP A 37 2.96 -6.80 -12.89
N ASP A 38 3.03 -8.09 -13.21
CA ASP A 38 3.42 -8.56 -14.53
C ASP A 38 2.28 -8.48 -15.56
N SER A 39 1.04 -8.31 -15.12
CA SER A 39 -0.08 -7.96 -15.97
C SER A 39 -0.04 -6.47 -16.33
N GLU A 40 0.26 -6.15 -17.58
CA GLU A 40 0.30 -4.75 -18.03
C GLU A 40 -1.04 -4.03 -17.83
N GLU A 41 -2.15 -4.74 -18.00
CA GLU A 41 -3.49 -4.21 -17.79
C GLU A 41 -3.72 -3.83 -16.34
N ASP A 42 -3.43 -4.73 -15.41
CA ASP A 42 -3.57 -4.49 -13.97
C ASP A 42 -2.61 -3.42 -13.48
N LEU A 43 -1.37 -3.46 -13.94
CA LEU A 43 -0.35 -2.47 -13.63
C LEU A 43 -0.82 -1.06 -13.98
N LYS A 44 -1.34 -0.86 -15.19
CA LYS A 44 -1.90 0.42 -15.64
C LYS A 44 -3.16 0.81 -14.89
N TYR A 45 -4.05 -0.16 -14.67
CA TYR A 45 -5.30 0.10 -13.94
C TYR A 45 -5.04 0.66 -12.55
N TRP A 46 -4.23 -0.03 -11.75
CA TRP A 46 -3.95 0.37 -10.37
C TRP A 46 -3.10 1.62 -10.27
N SER A 47 -2.12 1.77 -11.15
CA SER A 47 -1.29 2.99 -11.22
C SER A 47 -2.13 4.22 -11.55
N ASN A 48 -3.01 4.11 -12.54
CA ASN A 48 -3.89 5.21 -12.91
C ASN A 48 -4.94 5.48 -11.84
N ALA A 49 -5.48 4.45 -11.20
CA ALA A 49 -6.42 4.60 -10.09
C ALA A 49 -5.80 5.43 -8.94
N LEU A 50 -4.56 5.14 -8.56
CA LEU A 50 -3.84 5.91 -7.55
C LEU A 50 -3.57 7.35 -7.98
N ARG A 51 -3.10 7.57 -9.22
CA ARG A 51 -2.84 8.92 -9.76
C ARG A 51 -4.10 9.78 -9.81
N GLN A 52 -5.23 9.19 -10.19
CA GLN A 52 -6.52 9.88 -10.25
C GLN A 52 -7.11 10.12 -8.86
N PHE A 53 -6.88 9.19 -7.93
CA PHE A 53 -7.39 9.30 -6.58
C PHE A 53 -6.75 10.46 -5.81
N SER A 54 -5.43 10.67 -5.97
CA SER A 54 -4.72 11.75 -5.30
C SER A 54 -3.50 12.23 -6.09
N SER A 55 -3.43 13.54 -6.32
CA SER A 55 -2.26 14.21 -6.92
C SER A 55 -1.01 14.18 -6.02
N ARG A 56 -1.13 13.70 -4.80
CA ARG A 56 0.00 13.57 -3.86
C ARG A 56 0.83 12.32 -4.10
N TYR A 57 0.34 11.37 -4.90
CA TYR A 57 1.10 10.19 -5.26
C TYR A 57 1.98 10.42 -6.49
N THR A 58 3.27 10.13 -6.33
CA THR A 58 4.16 9.82 -7.44
C THR A 58 4.16 8.32 -7.64
N VAL A 59 3.57 7.84 -8.73
CA VAL A 59 3.42 6.40 -8.99
C VAL A 59 4.46 5.94 -9.99
N LEU A 60 5.29 4.99 -9.55
CA LEU A 60 6.23 4.26 -10.39
C LEU A 60 5.66 2.88 -10.70
N GLU A 61 6.07 2.30 -11.80
CA GLU A 61 5.57 1.02 -12.31
C GLU A 61 6.74 0.08 -12.58
N SER A 62 6.54 -1.20 -12.28
CA SER A 62 7.45 -2.27 -12.70
C SER A 62 6.67 -3.54 -13.04
N ALA A 63 7.02 -4.17 -14.16
CA ALA A 63 6.38 -5.40 -14.62
C ALA A 63 7.18 -6.66 -14.25
N ASN A 64 8.29 -6.54 -13.54
CA ASN A 64 9.12 -7.68 -13.14
C ASN A 64 9.89 -7.42 -11.84
N ALA A 65 10.35 -8.50 -11.23
CA ALA A 65 11.03 -8.45 -9.95
C ALA A 65 12.37 -7.69 -9.99
N ALA A 66 13.17 -7.92 -11.03
CA ALA A 66 14.51 -7.32 -11.12
C ALA A 66 14.45 -5.80 -11.23
N ASP A 67 13.59 -5.26 -12.07
CA ASP A 67 13.40 -3.82 -12.22
C ASP A 67 12.80 -3.20 -10.94
N ALA A 68 11.88 -3.89 -10.30
CA ALA A 68 11.29 -3.46 -9.04
C ALA A 68 12.34 -3.31 -7.94
N LEU A 69 13.19 -4.31 -7.74
CA LEU A 69 14.27 -4.28 -6.75
C LEU A 69 15.30 -3.19 -7.07
N ASN A 70 15.64 -2.99 -8.34
CA ASN A 70 16.52 -1.91 -8.79
C ASN A 70 15.91 -0.52 -8.49
N LEU A 71 14.62 -0.33 -8.73
CA LEU A 71 13.94 0.92 -8.40
C LEU A 71 13.97 1.18 -6.88
N CYS A 72 13.71 0.17 -6.07
CA CYS A 72 13.78 0.29 -4.61
C CYS A 72 15.18 0.59 -4.08
N ALA A 73 16.22 0.10 -4.77
CA ALA A 73 17.61 0.37 -4.42
C ALA A 73 18.09 1.76 -4.85
N SER A 74 17.55 2.30 -5.95
CA SER A 74 18.05 3.53 -6.60
C SER A 74 17.20 4.77 -6.34
N ARG A 75 15.98 4.61 -5.82
CA ARG A 75 15.04 5.71 -5.58
C ARG A 75 14.39 5.61 -4.21
N PRO A 76 14.04 6.75 -3.59
CA PRO A 76 13.22 6.74 -2.38
C PRO A 76 11.80 6.28 -2.73
N ILE A 77 11.41 5.12 -2.22
CA ILE A 77 10.06 4.55 -2.32
C ILE A 77 9.44 4.56 -0.93
N ASP A 78 8.24 5.10 -0.82
CA ASP A 78 7.52 5.21 0.46
C ASP A 78 6.61 4.02 0.72
N CYS A 79 6.10 3.39 -0.34
CA CYS A 79 5.27 2.18 -0.25
C CYS A 79 5.36 1.37 -1.53
N VAL A 80 5.27 0.05 -1.40
CA VAL A 80 5.20 -0.89 -2.53
C VAL A 80 3.84 -1.57 -2.53
N VAL A 81 3.20 -1.60 -3.70
CA VAL A 81 2.01 -2.41 -3.99
C VAL A 81 2.46 -3.55 -4.88
N LEU A 82 2.31 -4.78 -4.41
CA LEU A 82 2.94 -5.96 -4.99
C LEU A 82 1.90 -7.03 -5.31
N ASP A 83 1.83 -7.46 -6.56
CA ASP A 83 1.15 -8.72 -6.90
C ASP A 83 2.06 -9.92 -6.60
N LEU A 84 1.50 -10.92 -5.93
CA LEU A 84 2.20 -12.18 -5.64
C LEU A 84 2.09 -13.19 -6.79
N ASP A 85 1.13 -13.01 -7.70
CA ASP A 85 0.89 -13.89 -8.85
C ASP A 85 1.77 -13.50 -10.04
N MET A 86 3.08 -13.54 -9.82
CA MET A 86 4.06 -13.27 -10.87
C MET A 86 4.92 -14.50 -11.14
N PRO A 87 5.32 -14.77 -12.42
CA PRO A 87 6.13 -15.94 -12.80
C PRO A 87 7.45 -16.06 -12.02
N GLU A 88 8.09 -14.92 -11.73
CA GLU A 88 9.36 -14.83 -11.01
C GLU A 88 9.18 -14.71 -9.49
N SER A 89 8.06 -15.19 -8.96
CA SER A 89 7.74 -15.16 -7.53
C SER A 89 7.71 -13.76 -6.90
N GLY A 90 6.52 -13.14 -6.90
CA GLY A 90 6.27 -11.92 -6.13
C GLY A 90 6.61 -12.09 -4.64
N PHE A 91 6.56 -13.31 -4.13
CA PHE A 91 6.96 -13.62 -2.77
C PHE A 91 8.45 -13.38 -2.52
N HIS A 92 9.31 -13.68 -3.51
CA HIS A 92 10.74 -13.37 -3.42
C HIS A 92 10.96 -11.86 -3.30
N VAL A 93 10.23 -11.05 -4.07
CA VAL A 93 10.29 -9.58 -3.94
C VAL A 93 9.93 -9.12 -2.52
N LEU A 94 8.87 -9.68 -1.95
CA LEU A 94 8.48 -9.38 -0.56
C LEU A 94 9.62 -9.68 0.43
N LEU A 95 10.24 -10.85 0.32
CA LEU A 95 11.33 -11.25 1.22
C LEU A 95 12.57 -10.35 1.09
N GLU A 96 12.89 -9.91 -0.12
CA GLU A 96 14.01 -8.99 -0.38
C GLU A 96 13.73 -7.57 0.16
N LEU A 97 12.49 -7.10 0.04
CA LEU A 97 12.09 -5.78 0.53
C LEU A 97 11.90 -5.74 2.05
N VAL A 98 11.56 -6.86 2.65
CA VAL A 98 11.31 -6.96 4.10
C VAL A 98 12.19 -8.07 4.71
N PRO A 99 13.52 -7.90 4.73
CA PRO A 99 14.42 -8.89 5.33
C PRO A 99 14.24 -9.00 6.84
N ASP A 100 13.80 -7.93 7.49
CA ASP A 100 13.39 -7.92 8.89
C ASP A 100 11.97 -7.38 9.03
N ARG A 101 11.02 -8.25 9.34
CA ARG A 101 9.61 -7.89 9.52
C ARG A 101 9.36 -6.91 10.68
N ARG A 102 10.29 -6.78 11.62
CA ARG A 102 10.20 -5.83 12.74
C ARG A 102 10.55 -4.42 12.30
N LEU A 103 11.44 -4.30 11.32
CA LEU A 103 11.92 -3.04 10.76
C LEU A 103 11.93 -3.09 9.23
N PRO A 104 10.77 -3.12 8.58
CA PRO A 104 10.71 -3.13 7.13
C PRO A 104 11.39 -1.88 6.55
N LYS A 105 12.18 -2.06 5.49
CA LYS A 105 12.81 -0.96 4.77
C LYS A 105 11.77 -0.08 4.09
N VAL A 106 10.72 -0.71 3.59
CA VAL A 106 9.58 -0.07 2.93
C VAL A 106 8.33 -0.87 3.26
N PRO A 107 7.19 -0.21 3.53
CA PRO A 107 5.92 -0.93 3.69
C PRO A 107 5.50 -1.57 2.37
N VAL A 108 5.05 -2.82 2.44
CA VAL A 108 4.57 -3.59 1.29
C VAL A 108 3.09 -3.94 1.49
N ILE A 109 2.27 -3.56 0.53
CA ILE A 109 0.87 -3.96 0.39
C ILE A 109 0.79 -5.04 -0.68
N VAL A 110 0.28 -6.20 -0.35
CA VAL A 110 -0.03 -7.24 -1.34
C VAL A 110 -1.40 -6.95 -1.96
N LEU A 111 -1.44 -6.92 -3.28
CA LEU A 111 -2.67 -6.70 -4.05
C LEU A 111 -2.71 -7.74 -5.18
N THR A 112 -3.56 -8.76 -5.04
CA THR A 112 -3.53 -9.95 -5.90
C THR A 112 -4.94 -10.44 -6.25
N HIS A 113 -5.06 -11.19 -7.36
CA HIS A 113 -6.28 -11.91 -7.71
C HIS A 113 -6.46 -13.23 -6.94
N LEU A 114 -5.41 -13.72 -6.26
CA LEU A 114 -5.40 -15.04 -5.62
C LEU A 114 -6.14 -15.01 -4.27
N PRO A 115 -7.38 -15.54 -4.18
CA PRO A 115 -8.15 -15.55 -2.93
C PRO A 115 -7.72 -16.72 -2.04
N HIS A 116 -6.46 -16.77 -1.65
CA HIS A 116 -5.92 -17.89 -0.87
C HIS A 116 -5.60 -17.45 0.57
N PRO A 117 -6.38 -17.86 1.59
CA PRO A 117 -6.18 -17.45 2.97
C PRO A 117 -4.76 -17.73 3.49
N ASN A 118 -4.20 -18.92 3.19
CA ASN A 118 -2.86 -19.28 3.60
C ASN A 118 -1.78 -18.38 2.98
N LEU A 119 -1.98 -17.92 1.74
CA LEU A 119 -1.07 -16.99 1.08
C LEU A 119 -1.04 -15.64 1.80
N PHE A 120 -2.19 -15.14 2.23
CA PHE A 120 -2.29 -13.89 2.98
C PHE A 120 -1.63 -13.99 4.35
N GLU A 121 -1.85 -15.09 5.06
CA GLU A 121 -1.19 -15.35 6.34
C GLU A 121 0.33 -15.44 6.17
N MET A 122 0.80 -16.14 5.15
CA MET A 122 2.24 -16.22 4.84
C MET A 122 2.82 -14.84 4.49
N ALA A 123 2.13 -14.05 3.66
CA ALA A 123 2.58 -12.72 3.29
C ALA A 123 2.67 -11.79 4.50
N LYS A 124 1.67 -11.76 5.35
CA LYS A 124 1.66 -11.00 6.60
C LYS A 124 2.75 -11.45 7.56
N HIS A 125 2.93 -12.77 7.70
CA HIS A 125 3.99 -13.34 8.53
C HIS A 125 5.38 -12.91 8.06
N ASN A 126 5.55 -12.71 6.77
CA ASN A 126 6.80 -12.24 6.16
C ASN A 126 6.87 -10.71 6.02
N GLY A 127 5.97 -9.99 6.66
CA GLY A 127 6.07 -8.55 6.84
C GLY A 127 5.26 -7.69 5.88
N ALA A 128 4.37 -8.26 5.05
CA ALA A 128 3.39 -7.48 4.33
C ALA A 128 2.48 -6.74 5.32
N GLN A 129 2.28 -5.45 5.11
CA GLN A 129 1.47 -4.61 6.00
C GLN A 129 -0.03 -4.85 5.80
N ALA A 130 -0.44 -5.16 4.58
CA ALA A 130 -1.80 -5.55 4.25
C ALA A 130 -1.83 -6.50 3.06
N CYS A 131 -2.90 -7.28 2.94
CA CYS A 131 -3.17 -8.13 1.77
C CYS A 131 -4.59 -7.84 1.30
N LEU A 132 -4.72 -7.47 0.04
CA LEU A 132 -5.97 -7.07 -0.59
C LEU A 132 -6.24 -7.92 -1.84
N LEU A 133 -7.52 -8.18 -2.10
CA LEU A 133 -7.96 -8.85 -3.33
C LEU A 133 -8.32 -7.82 -4.39
N LYS A 134 -7.75 -7.92 -5.58
CA LYS A 134 -8.02 -7.00 -6.69
C LYS A 134 -9.52 -6.89 -7.00
N GLN A 135 -10.26 -8.01 -6.95
CA GLN A 135 -11.68 -8.03 -7.31
C GLN A 135 -12.62 -7.36 -6.29
N SER A 136 -12.15 -7.07 -5.09
CA SER A 136 -12.95 -6.44 -4.03
C SER A 136 -12.34 -5.18 -3.42
N THR A 137 -11.30 -4.63 -4.06
CA THR A 137 -10.58 -3.45 -3.60
C THR A 137 -10.87 -2.25 -4.48
N SER A 138 -11.27 -1.14 -3.89
CA SER A 138 -11.39 0.14 -4.57
C SER A 138 -10.08 0.95 -4.47
N ALA A 139 -9.95 2.02 -5.27
CA ALA A 139 -8.84 2.96 -5.14
C ALA A 139 -8.77 3.58 -3.74
N GLN A 140 -9.90 3.82 -3.12
CA GLN A 140 -9.98 4.34 -1.75
C GLN A 140 -9.48 3.32 -0.72
N ASP A 141 -9.82 2.04 -0.87
CA ASP A 141 -9.33 0.98 0.02
C ASP A 141 -7.81 0.84 -0.10
N LEU A 142 -7.30 0.91 -1.31
CA LEU A 142 -5.86 0.86 -1.56
C LEU A 142 -5.13 2.08 -0.97
N ASP A 143 -5.65 3.29 -1.18
CA ASP A 143 -5.12 4.52 -0.55
C ASP A 143 -5.07 4.38 0.97
N GLN A 144 -6.15 3.93 1.57
CA GLN A 144 -6.23 3.76 3.01
C GLN A 144 -5.20 2.75 3.53
N ALA A 145 -5.01 1.63 2.83
CA ALA A 145 -3.99 0.64 3.17
C ALA A 145 -2.58 1.22 3.08
N ILE A 146 -2.28 1.99 2.02
CA ILE A 146 -1.00 2.67 1.83
C ILE A 146 -0.72 3.65 2.97
N GLN A 147 -1.67 4.52 3.31
CA GLN A 147 -1.50 5.50 4.38
C GLN A 147 -1.30 4.83 5.75
N GLN A 148 -2.06 3.79 6.05
CA GLN A 148 -1.91 3.02 7.29
C GLN A 148 -0.55 2.31 7.36
N ALA A 149 -0.10 1.71 6.27
CA ALA A 149 1.18 1.01 6.21
C ALA A 149 2.37 1.97 6.40
N MET A 150 2.35 3.11 5.73
CA MET A 150 3.39 4.14 5.89
C MET A 150 3.44 4.66 7.33
N ALA A 151 2.30 4.91 7.94
CA ALA A 151 2.22 5.36 9.33
C ALA A 151 2.74 4.30 10.32
N ALA A 152 2.41 3.03 10.11
CA ALA A 152 2.85 1.93 10.96
C ALA A 152 4.37 1.74 10.90
N VAL A 153 4.96 1.76 9.70
CA VAL A 153 6.41 1.62 9.52
C VAL A 153 7.16 2.82 10.10
N LYS A 154 6.65 4.03 9.90
CA LYS A 154 7.21 5.24 10.50
C LYS A 154 7.21 5.17 12.03
N ALA A 155 6.10 4.73 12.63
CA ALA A 155 5.99 4.56 14.09
C ALA A 155 6.97 3.52 14.63
N ALA A 156 7.12 2.36 13.95
CA ALA A 156 8.06 1.32 14.31
C ALA A 156 9.52 1.83 14.30
N ARG A 157 9.90 2.61 13.28
CA ARG A 157 11.25 3.22 13.17
C ARG A 157 11.52 4.25 14.26
N SER A 158 10.50 5.00 14.67
CA SER A 158 10.64 6.02 15.72
C SER A 158 10.74 5.41 17.12
N ALA A 159 10.30 4.16 17.31
CA ALA A 159 10.35 3.42 18.57
C ALA A 159 11.65 2.57 18.73
N SER A 160 12.47 2.51 17.70
CA SER A 160 13.77 1.79 17.67
C SER A 160 14.89 2.76 17.91
#